data_6e8d0ab56e7aa26f233fd594c9cf7569
#
_entry.id   6e8d0ab56e7aa26f233fd594c9cf7569
#
_cell.length_a   1.000
_cell.length_b   1.000
_cell.length_c   1.000
_cell.angle_alpha   90.00
_cell.angle_beta   90.00
_cell.angle_gamma   90.00
#
_symmetry.space_group_name_H-M   'P 1'
#
loop_
_entity.id
_entity.type
_entity.pdbx_description
1 polymer ?
#
loop_
_entity_poly.entity_id
_entity_poly.type
_entity_poly.pdbx_seq_one_letter_code
_entity_poly.pdbx_strand_id
1 'polypeptide(L)'
;LSSAASDVYKRQIIGDSIEYIQRKTKEDRPITVRVPLSKTAIALIDKYREEGRESLFPFSTEQHYNRKIKEAFRLAGLDRIVTVPDQRTRAEVHKPIYEIASSHMARRTFIGNIYKKVKDPNMVSALSGHKEGSKAFARYRTIDDEMKKEMIGFLE
;
A
#
# COMPACT_ATOMS: atom_id res chain seq x y z
N LEU A 1 -13.79 16.61 2.31
CA LEU A 1 -12.34 16.63 2.04
C LEU A 1 -11.80 15.21 2.09
N SER A 2 -11.21 14.79 0.96
CA SER A 2 -10.69 13.45 0.75
C SER A 2 -9.68 13.05 1.84
N SER A 3 -9.84 11.86 2.39
CA SER A 3 -9.07 11.31 3.51
C SER A 3 -7.56 11.22 3.25
N ALA A 4 -7.13 11.15 2.01
CA ALA A 4 -5.72 11.06 1.64
C ALA A 4 -4.97 12.41 1.80
N ALA A 5 -5.65 13.54 1.60
CA ALA A 5 -5.00 14.86 1.65
C ALA A 5 -4.69 15.33 3.06
N SER A 6 -5.50 14.96 4.06
CA SER A 6 -5.27 15.41 5.44
C SER A 6 -4.30 14.53 6.22
N ASP A 7 -3.99 13.31 5.75
CA ASP A 7 -2.97 12.46 6.35
C ASP A 7 -1.55 12.96 6.06
N VAL A 8 -1.39 13.81 5.04
CA VAL A 8 -0.11 14.41 4.65
C VAL A 8 0.30 15.55 5.59
N TYR A 9 -0.66 16.14 6.31
CA TYR A 9 -0.47 17.38 7.08
C TYR A 9 0.44 17.26 8.32
N LYS A 10 0.76 16.04 8.77
CA LYS A 10 1.61 15.81 9.95
C LYS A 10 2.72 14.79 9.72
N ARG A 11 3.11 14.58 8.47
CA ARG A 11 4.24 13.72 8.14
C ARG A 11 5.52 14.53 8.22
N GLN A 12 6.42 14.11 9.10
CA GLN A 12 7.74 14.68 9.20
C GLN A 12 8.77 13.66 8.69
N ILE A 13 9.73 14.13 7.92
CA ILE A 13 10.91 13.34 7.56
C ILE A 13 11.97 13.67 8.60
N ILE A 14 12.38 12.65 9.36
CA ILE A 14 13.41 12.76 10.39
C ILE A 14 14.54 11.80 10.01
N GLY A 15 15.65 12.38 9.52
CA GLY A 15 16.73 11.59 8.96
C GLY A 15 16.28 10.77 7.75
N ASP A 16 16.42 9.46 7.82
CA ASP A 16 16.03 8.50 6.79
C ASP A 16 14.63 7.89 7.01
N SER A 17 13.82 8.46 7.86
CA SER A 17 12.52 7.89 8.25
C SER A 17 11.39 8.91 8.07
N ILE A 18 10.21 8.41 7.77
CA ILE A 18 8.97 9.19 7.80
C ILE A 18 8.18 8.89 9.07
N GLU A 19 7.77 9.92 9.78
CA GLU A 19 6.90 9.81 10.95
C GLU A 19 5.52 10.40 10.65
N TYR A 20 4.48 9.70 11.06
CA TYR A 20 3.11 10.18 10.90
C TYR A 20 2.16 9.57 11.94
N ILE A 21 1.08 10.31 12.23
CA ILE A 21 -0.02 9.83 13.06
C ILE A 21 -1.13 9.35 12.16
N GLN A 22 -1.59 8.12 12.35
CA GLN A 22 -2.71 7.58 11.57
C GLN A 22 -4.02 8.28 11.91
N ARG A 23 -4.74 8.74 10.89
CA ARG A 23 -6.01 9.46 11.06
C ARG A 23 -7.08 8.64 11.79
N LYS A 24 -7.19 7.36 11.49
CA LYS A 24 -8.20 6.46 12.09
C LYS A 24 -8.02 6.22 13.59
N THR A 25 -6.82 6.44 14.10
CA THR A 25 -6.50 6.24 15.53
C THR A 25 -6.35 7.55 16.28
N LYS A 26 -6.53 8.69 15.60
CA LYS A 26 -6.26 10.01 16.16
C LYS A 26 -7.23 10.40 17.28
N GLU A 27 -8.48 9.93 17.20
CA GLU A 27 -9.53 10.28 18.15
C GLU A 27 -9.46 9.47 19.45
N ASP A 28 -9.04 8.18 19.37
CA ASP A 28 -9.00 7.31 20.55
C ASP A 28 -7.62 7.27 21.24
N ARG A 29 -6.59 6.94 20.49
CA ARG A 29 -5.18 6.90 20.95
C ARG A 29 -4.25 7.14 19.76
N PRO A 30 -3.72 8.35 19.58
CA PRO A 30 -2.81 8.65 18.49
C PRO A 30 -1.51 7.85 18.65
N ILE A 31 -1.26 6.95 17.71
CA ILE A 31 0.00 6.19 17.63
C ILE A 31 0.83 6.80 16.52
N THR A 32 2.03 7.24 16.87
CA THR A 32 3.02 7.67 15.89
C THR A 32 3.63 6.44 15.23
N VAL A 33 3.53 6.38 13.91
CA VAL A 33 4.17 5.33 13.10
C VAL A 33 5.43 5.91 12.48
N ARG A 34 6.56 5.25 12.71
CA ARG A 34 7.85 5.58 12.11
C ARG A 34 8.22 4.50 11.10
N VAL A 35 8.49 4.91 9.86
CA VAL A 35 8.83 3.98 8.77
C VAL A 35 10.15 4.41 8.15
N PRO A 36 11.20 3.57 8.20
CA PRO A 36 12.45 3.82 7.49
C PRO A 36 12.21 3.88 5.99
N LEU A 37 12.89 4.80 5.33
CA LEU A 37 12.78 5.01 3.90
C LEU A 37 13.93 4.30 3.16
N SER A 38 13.61 3.64 2.06
CA SER A 38 14.63 3.13 1.16
C SER A 38 15.36 4.27 0.44
N LYS A 39 16.57 4.05 -0.04
CA LYS A 39 17.32 5.02 -0.86
C LYS A 39 16.49 5.53 -2.05
N THR A 40 15.74 4.65 -2.69
CA THR A 40 14.84 5.00 -3.80
C THR A 40 13.70 5.92 -3.33
N ALA A 41 13.12 5.67 -2.16
CA ALA A 41 12.06 6.51 -1.61
C ALA A 41 12.58 7.91 -1.26
N ILE A 42 13.78 8.00 -0.68
CA ILE A 42 14.46 9.28 -0.38
C ILE A 42 14.68 10.05 -1.67
N ALA A 43 15.27 9.43 -2.70
CA ALA A 43 15.52 10.07 -4.00
C ALA A 43 14.23 10.58 -4.67
N LEU A 44 13.11 9.83 -4.54
CA LEU A 44 11.81 10.28 -5.05
C LEU A 44 11.28 11.49 -4.27
N ILE A 45 11.42 11.50 -2.95
CA ILE A 45 11.00 12.60 -2.11
C ILE A 45 11.82 13.85 -2.47
N ASP A 46 13.13 13.74 -2.57
CA ASP A 46 14.02 14.86 -2.92
C ASP A 46 13.70 15.42 -4.31
N LYS A 47 13.41 14.54 -5.27
CA LYS A 47 13.04 14.94 -6.65
C LYS A 47 11.76 15.79 -6.70
N TYR A 48 10.77 15.49 -5.86
CA TYR A 48 9.46 16.14 -5.89
C TYR A 48 9.23 17.12 -4.74
N ARG A 49 10.20 17.28 -3.86
CA ARG A 49 10.16 18.25 -2.77
C ARG A 49 10.21 19.66 -3.35
N GLU A 50 9.24 20.49 -2.99
CA GLU A 50 9.22 21.91 -3.33
C GLU A 50 9.25 22.71 -2.03
N GLU A 51 10.10 23.75 -2.03
CA GLU A 51 10.20 24.70 -0.92
C GLU A 51 8.89 25.46 -0.75
N GLY A 52 8.41 25.58 0.49
CA GLY A 52 7.12 26.22 0.81
C GLY A 52 5.87 25.35 0.62
N ARG A 53 6.01 24.13 0.09
CA ARG A 53 4.88 23.20 0.01
C ARG A 53 4.72 22.43 1.33
N GLU A 54 3.53 22.47 1.92
CA GLU A 54 3.21 21.72 3.14
C GLU A 54 3.12 20.21 2.94
N SER A 55 2.83 19.74 1.72
CA SER A 55 2.73 18.32 1.39
C SER A 55 3.99 17.83 0.67
N LEU A 56 4.41 16.57 0.93
CA LEU A 56 5.55 15.94 0.25
C LEU A 56 5.38 15.84 -1.26
N PHE A 57 4.16 15.63 -1.72
CA PHE A 57 3.81 15.49 -3.13
C PHE A 57 2.66 16.43 -3.48
N PRO A 58 2.50 16.78 -4.78
CA PRO A 58 1.34 17.56 -5.23
C PRO A 58 0.03 16.91 -4.80
N PHE A 59 -0.91 17.73 -4.37
CA PHE A 59 -2.24 17.23 -4.00
C PHE A 59 -2.95 16.64 -5.22
N SER A 60 -3.57 15.49 -5.01
CA SER A 60 -4.46 14.87 -6.00
C SER A 60 -5.64 14.22 -5.28
N THR A 61 -6.84 14.34 -5.84
CA THR A 61 -7.98 13.57 -5.32
C THR A 61 -7.74 12.08 -5.55
N GLU A 62 -8.27 11.23 -4.66
CA GLU A 62 -8.15 9.78 -4.80
C GLU A 62 -8.68 9.27 -6.16
N GLN A 63 -9.79 9.83 -6.61
CA GLN A 63 -10.37 9.49 -7.91
C GLN A 63 -9.43 9.83 -9.07
N HIS A 64 -8.84 11.04 -9.07
CA HIS A 64 -7.88 11.43 -10.10
C HIS A 64 -6.64 10.55 -10.05
N TYR A 65 -6.11 10.29 -8.87
CA TYR A 65 -4.94 9.43 -8.68
C TYR A 65 -5.18 8.02 -9.20
N ASN A 66 -6.31 7.40 -8.82
CA ASN A 66 -6.65 6.06 -9.30
C ASN A 66 -6.89 6.03 -10.83
N ARG A 67 -7.46 7.07 -11.41
CA ARG A 67 -7.58 7.20 -12.88
C ARG A 67 -6.20 7.21 -13.55
N LYS A 68 -5.26 7.97 -13.01
CA LYS A 68 -3.87 8.03 -13.54
C LYS A 68 -3.13 6.72 -13.38
N ILE A 69 -3.35 5.98 -12.30
CA ILE A 69 -2.80 4.62 -12.14
C ILE A 69 -3.31 3.69 -13.24
N LYS A 70 -4.62 3.70 -13.51
CA LYS A 70 -5.22 2.88 -14.59
C LYS A 70 -4.64 3.24 -15.96
N GLU A 71 -4.51 4.53 -16.25
CA GLU A 71 -3.91 5.01 -17.49
C GLU A 71 -2.44 4.55 -17.62
N ALA A 72 -1.65 4.68 -16.56
CA ALA A 72 -0.25 4.23 -16.53
C ALA A 72 -0.12 2.72 -16.76
N PHE A 73 -0.97 1.90 -16.14
CA PHE A 73 -1.01 0.45 -16.35
C PHE A 73 -1.33 0.10 -17.80
N ARG A 74 -2.33 0.80 -18.39
CA ARG A 74 -2.71 0.60 -19.79
C ARG A 74 -1.57 0.97 -20.74
N LEU A 75 -0.91 2.11 -20.53
CA LEU A 75 0.22 2.55 -21.34
C LEU A 75 1.44 1.64 -21.21
N ALA A 76 1.64 1.03 -20.05
CA ALA A 76 2.69 0.05 -19.81
C ALA A 76 2.38 -1.35 -20.38
N GLY A 77 1.24 -1.54 -21.05
CA GLY A 77 0.84 -2.84 -21.62
C GLY A 77 0.48 -3.88 -20.57
N LEU A 78 0.11 -3.47 -19.35
CA LEU A 78 -0.33 -4.39 -18.30
C LEU A 78 -1.80 -4.72 -18.49
N ASP A 79 -2.08 -5.65 -19.39
CA ASP A 79 -3.43 -5.98 -19.87
C ASP A 79 -3.91 -7.39 -19.46
N ARG A 80 -3.11 -8.16 -18.70
CA ARG A 80 -3.52 -9.51 -18.31
C ARG A 80 -4.91 -9.51 -17.69
N ILE A 81 -5.72 -10.49 -18.10
CA ILE A 81 -7.08 -10.68 -17.58
C ILE A 81 -7.03 -11.26 -16.17
N VAL A 82 -7.84 -10.70 -15.29
CA VAL A 82 -8.02 -11.14 -13.90
C VAL A 82 -9.50 -11.35 -13.63
N THR A 83 -9.81 -12.35 -12.82
CA THR A 83 -11.17 -12.62 -12.35
C THR A 83 -11.42 -11.86 -11.07
N VAL A 84 -12.48 -11.08 -11.03
CA VAL A 84 -12.88 -10.30 -9.85
C VAL A 84 -14.39 -10.41 -9.67
N PRO A 85 -14.89 -10.37 -8.41
CA PRO A 85 -16.33 -10.32 -8.19
C PRO A 85 -16.88 -8.94 -8.60
N ASP A 86 -17.96 -8.94 -9.33
CA ASP A 86 -18.76 -7.72 -9.58
C ASP A 86 -19.27 -7.17 -8.24
N GLN A 87 -19.18 -5.86 -8.04
CA GLN A 87 -19.51 -5.26 -6.75
C GLN A 87 -21.01 -5.35 -6.41
N ARG A 88 -21.87 -5.37 -7.41
CA ARG A 88 -23.32 -5.37 -7.24
C ARG A 88 -23.92 -6.76 -7.28
N THR A 89 -23.54 -7.56 -8.28
CA THR A 89 -24.13 -8.89 -8.52
C THR A 89 -23.39 -10.01 -7.82
N ARG A 90 -22.14 -9.78 -7.39
CA ARG A 90 -21.20 -10.79 -6.86
C ARG A 90 -20.81 -11.87 -7.87
N ALA A 91 -21.28 -11.78 -9.10
CA ALA A 91 -20.86 -12.67 -10.18
C ALA A 91 -19.38 -12.46 -10.51
N GLU A 92 -18.71 -13.52 -10.95
CA GLU A 92 -17.34 -13.43 -11.45
C GLU A 92 -17.33 -12.70 -12.81
N VAL A 93 -16.48 -11.70 -12.91
CA VAL A 93 -16.24 -10.95 -14.14
C VAL A 93 -14.76 -10.96 -14.48
N HIS A 94 -14.45 -11.04 -15.75
CA HIS A 94 -13.08 -11.01 -16.26
C HIS A 94 -12.76 -9.60 -16.76
N LYS A 95 -11.72 -8.99 -16.22
CA LYS A 95 -11.29 -7.64 -16.58
C LYS A 95 -9.80 -7.56 -16.74
N PRO A 96 -9.30 -6.72 -17.66
CA PRO A 96 -7.85 -6.45 -17.69
C PRO A 96 -7.43 -5.73 -16.41
N ILE A 97 -6.21 -6.04 -15.92
CA ILE A 97 -5.73 -5.55 -14.63
C ILE A 97 -5.71 -4.02 -14.55
N TYR A 98 -5.50 -3.32 -15.66
CA TYR A 98 -5.52 -1.86 -15.67
C TYR A 98 -6.88 -1.25 -15.31
N GLU A 99 -7.99 -1.95 -15.55
CA GLU A 99 -9.33 -1.46 -15.17
C GLU A 99 -9.58 -1.49 -13.67
N ILE A 100 -8.93 -2.41 -12.96
CA ILE A 100 -9.08 -2.58 -11.51
C ILE A 100 -7.94 -1.97 -10.71
N ALA A 101 -6.88 -1.49 -11.39
CA ALA A 101 -5.73 -0.90 -10.76
C ALA A 101 -6.12 0.30 -9.88
N SER A 102 -5.53 0.37 -8.68
CA SER A 102 -5.78 1.44 -7.71
C SER A 102 -4.61 1.59 -6.75
N SER A 103 -4.60 2.68 -5.99
CA SER A 103 -3.61 2.93 -4.94
C SER A 103 -3.49 1.80 -3.91
N HIS A 104 -4.59 1.09 -3.63
CA HIS A 104 -4.59 -0.06 -2.73
C HIS A 104 -3.75 -1.23 -3.24
N MET A 105 -3.55 -1.37 -4.56
CA MET A 105 -2.69 -2.42 -5.11
C MET A 105 -1.23 -2.23 -4.68
N ALA A 106 -0.73 -1.00 -4.69
CA ALA A 106 0.63 -0.70 -4.22
C ALA A 106 0.83 -1.16 -2.76
N ARG A 107 -0.14 -0.85 -1.89
CA ARG A 107 -0.11 -1.28 -0.49
C ARG A 107 -0.16 -2.80 -0.34
N ARG A 108 -1.02 -3.47 -1.11
CA ARG A 108 -1.11 -4.94 -1.10
C ARG A 108 0.19 -5.60 -1.56
N THR A 109 0.77 -5.11 -2.65
CA THR A 109 2.04 -5.60 -3.20
C THR A 109 3.18 -5.41 -2.21
N PHE A 110 3.27 -4.23 -1.58
CA PHE A 110 4.27 -3.95 -0.56
C PHE A 110 4.18 -4.95 0.60
N ILE A 111 2.99 -5.11 1.20
CA ILE A 111 2.78 -6.02 2.33
C ILE A 111 3.06 -7.47 1.91
N GLY A 112 2.53 -7.91 0.77
CA GLY A 112 2.73 -9.28 0.28
C GLY A 112 4.19 -9.61 0.03
N ASN A 113 4.93 -8.71 -0.64
CA ASN A 113 6.35 -8.93 -0.93
C ASN A 113 7.22 -8.94 0.32
N ILE A 114 6.94 -8.08 1.29
CA ILE A 114 7.68 -8.10 2.56
C ILE A 114 7.32 -9.33 3.37
N TYR A 115 6.03 -9.69 3.43
CA TYR A 115 5.59 -10.87 4.17
C TYR A 115 6.23 -12.17 3.66
N LYS A 116 6.38 -12.33 2.35
CA LYS A 116 7.10 -13.48 1.77
C LYS A 116 8.53 -13.61 2.28
N LYS A 117 9.21 -12.48 2.53
CA LYS A 117 10.62 -12.47 2.98
C LYS A 117 10.76 -12.60 4.49
N VAL A 118 9.92 -11.88 5.24
CA VAL A 118 10.04 -11.74 6.70
C VAL A 118 9.24 -12.83 7.43
N LYS A 119 8.10 -13.24 6.86
CA LYS A 119 7.18 -14.26 7.41
C LYS A 119 6.63 -13.94 8.82
N ASP A 120 6.94 -12.77 9.37
CA ASP A 120 6.43 -12.29 10.64
C ASP A 120 5.36 -11.21 10.42
N PRO A 121 4.09 -11.51 10.74
CA PRO A 121 3.00 -10.56 10.57
C PRO A 121 3.15 -9.31 11.45
N ASN A 122 3.78 -9.41 12.61
CA ASN A 122 3.91 -8.29 13.55
C ASN A 122 4.91 -7.26 13.01
N MET A 123 6.06 -7.71 12.51
CA MET A 123 7.04 -6.85 11.87
C MET A 123 6.46 -6.13 10.65
N VAL A 124 5.73 -6.85 9.79
CA VAL A 124 5.11 -6.26 8.59
C VAL A 124 3.98 -5.31 8.97
N SER A 125 3.21 -5.61 10.03
CA SER A 125 2.16 -4.71 10.51
C SER A 125 2.71 -3.41 11.08
N ALA A 126 3.84 -3.45 11.78
CA ALA A 126 4.53 -2.27 12.29
C ALA A 126 4.95 -1.32 11.15
N LEU A 127 5.50 -1.85 10.05
CA LEU A 127 5.87 -1.04 8.87
C LEU A 127 4.66 -0.50 8.11
N SER A 128 3.57 -1.26 8.04
CA SER A 128 2.39 -0.88 7.27
C SER A 128 1.36 -0.09 8.09
N GLY A 129 1.56 0.04 9.40
CA GLY A 129 0.65 0.74 10.30
C GLY A 129 -0.69 0.03 10.52
N HIS A 130 -0.75 -1.28 10.36
CA HIS A 130 -1.94 -2.06 10.72
C HIS A 130 -1.92 -2.41 12.21
N LYS A 131 -3.11 -2.49 12.83
CA LYS A 131 -3.22 -3.10 14.16
C LYS A 131 -2.91 -4.59 14.07
N GLU A 132 -2.20 -5.09 15.07
CA GLU A 132 -1.97 -6.52 15.26
C GLU A 132 -3.30 -7.28 15.27
N GLY A 133 -3.35 -8.45 14.62
CA GLY A 133 -4.56 -9.27 14.54
C GLY A 133 -5.70 -8.71 13.68
N SER A 134 -5.51 -7.58 12.99
CA SER A 134 -6.58 -6.98 12.19
C SER A 134 -7.00 -7.87 11.03
N LYS A 135 -8.32 -8.09 10.86
CA LYS A 135 -8.90 -8.82 9.71
C LYS A 135 -8.52 -8.17 8.36
N ALA A 136 -8.33 -6.86 8.35
CA ALA A 136 -7.88 -6.14 7.16
C ALA A 136 -6.44 -6.53 6.79
N PHE A 137 -5.54 -6.67 7.77
CA PHE A 137 -4.17 -7.10 7.54
C PHE A 137 -4.10 -8.56 7.08
N ALA A 138 -4.95 -9.45 7.65
CA ALA A 138 -5.00 -10.86 7.25
C ALA A 138 -5.28 -11.05 5.74
N ARG A 139 -6.04 -10.14 5.11
CA ARG A 139 -6.33 -10.17 3.66
C ARG A 139 -5.11 -9.88 2.79
N TYR A 140 -4.08 -9.27 3.34
CA TYR A 140 -2.85 -8.95 2.61
C TYR A 140 -1.79 -10.04 2.72
N ARG A 141 -1.95 -10.96 3.68
CA ARG A 141 -1.08 -12.12 3.85
C ARG A 141 -1.52 -13.22 2.89
N THR A 142 -1.15 -13.10 1.64
CA THR A 142 -1.41 -14.16 0.67
C THR A 142 -0.38 -15.25 0.84
N ILE A 143 -0.81 -16.43 1.27
CA ILE A 143 0.00 -17.66 1.24
C ILE A 143 -0.10 -18.18 -0.18
N ASP A 144 0.96 -18.03 -0.95
CA ASP A 144 1.01 -18.52 -2.32
C ASP A 144 1.54 -19.97 -2.40
N ASP A 145 1.52 -20.51 -3.61
CA ASP A 145 1.90 -21.91 -3.82
C ASP A 145 3.41 -22.15 -3.60
N GLU A 146 4.25 -21.13 -3.77
CA GLU A 146 5.68 -21.22 -3.43
C GLU A 146 5.86 -21.39 -1.92
N MET A 147 5.17 -20.60 -1.12
CA MET A 147 5.20 -20.75 0.34
C MET A 147 4.68 -22.11 0.79
N LYS A 148 3.62 -22.63 0.15
CA LYS A 148 3.08 -23.95 0.47
C LYS A 148 4.10 -25.06 0.13
N LYS A 149 4.75 -25.00 -1.03
CA LYS A 149 5.81 -25.95 -1.43
C LYS A 149 7.00 -25.92 -0.48
N GLU A 150 7.43 -24.71 -0.07
CA GLU A 150 8.50 -24.56 0.92
C GLU A 150 8.13 -25.22 2.25
N MET A 151 6.88 -25.03 2.72
CA MET A 151 6.40 -25.69 3.95
C MET A 151 6.39 -27.22 3.85
N ILE A 152 6.01 -27.78 2.71
CA ILE A 152 6.05 -29.22 2.48
C ILE A 152 7.50 -29.73 2.47
N GLY A 153 8.45 -28.97 1.90
CA GLY A 153 9.88 -29.32 1.91
C GLY A 153 10.51 -29.44 3.31
N PHE A 154 9.87 -28.88 4.36
CA PHE A 154 10.33 -29.09 5.75
C PHE A 154 9.93 -30.48 6.32
N LEU A 155 9.11 -31.25 5.62
CA LEU A 155 8.67 -32.57 6.04
C LEU A 155 9.53 -33.71 5.42
N GLU A 156 10.40 -33.39 4.47
CA GLU A 156 11.36 -34.29 3.79
C GLU A 156 12.74 -34.20 4.43
#